data_9192a7e4b9a3a47e9b0fa3b807498212
#
_entry.id   9192a7e4b9a3a47e9b0fa3b807498212
#
_cell.length_a   1.000
_cell.length_b   1.000
_cell.length_c   1.000
_cell.angle_alpha   90.00
_cell.angle_beta   90.00
_cell.angle_gamma   90.00
#
_symmetry.space_group_name_H-M   'P 1'
#
loop_
_entity.id
_entity.type
_entity.pdbx_description
1 polymer ?
#
loop_
_entity_poly.entity_id
_entity_poly.type
_entity_poly.pdbx_seq_one_letter_code
_entity_poly.pdbx_strand_id
1 'polypeptide(L)'
;GNAPNMVPEKARAVVKADDPKMYELIKEHAANFRAETGYKLHVKGVGKSLELTTEGISAHGATPEAGLNAISILMAFLGKLNFASDDVNVFIDFYNQYIGFDLNGEQMGCGLEDEASGKLTFNAGMIKLEKQAVALTVNVRYPVTCTSDQVYEAILPVINRYDMGLIRGMNREPIFMDPASPMIQTLVDVYRKYTGDMETKSMVIGGGTYARSARNVVAFGGAFPGDEDLMHQKDERLSLDRFLTMTKIYADAIYQLTQKDFVLTEEGK
;
A
#
# COMPACT_ATOMS: atom_id res chain seq x y z
N GLY A 1 2.44 10.63 -8.75
CA GLY A 1 1.64 10.29 -7.56
C GLY A 1 1.51 11.46 -6.61
N ASN A 2 0.38 11.53 -5.90
CA ASN A 2 0.03 12.66 -5.04
C ASN A 2 0.13 12.32 -3.54
N ALA A 3 0.12 11.03 -3.19
CA ALA A 3 0.20 10.57 -1.82
C ALA A 3 0.94 9.23 -1.73
N PRO A 4 1.77 9.01 -0.69
CA PRO A 4 2.52 7.76 -0.54
C PRO A 4 1.63 6.53 -0.41
N ASN A 5 0.51 6.66 0.29
CA ASN A 5 -0.43 5.58 0.64
C ASN A 5 -1.52 5.33 -0.42
N MET A 6 -1.33 5.83 -1.63
CA MET A 6 -2.22 5.59 -2.78
C MET A 6 -1.41 5.05 -3.95
N VAL A 7 -1.99 4.12 -4.71
CA VAL A 7 -1.46 3.71 -6.01
C VAL A 7 -1.65 4.88 -6.97
N PRO A 8 -0.58 5.38 -7.62
CA PRO A 8 -0.68 6.52 -8.53
C PRO A 8 -1.51 6.20 -9.78
N GLU A 9 -2.57 6.96 -10.00
CA GLU A 9 -3.38 6.87 -11.24
C GLU A 9 -2.79 7.67 -12.40
N LYS A 10 -1.82 8.56 -12.13
CA LYS A 10 -1.17 9.39 -13.15
C LYS A 10 0.29 9.62 -12.83
N ALA A 11 1.14 9.50 -13.84
CA ALA A 11 2.53 9.91 -13.79
C ALA A 11 2.90 10.71 -15.04
N ARG A 12 3.91 11.58 -14.90
CA ARG A 12 4.34 12.47 -15.97
C ARG A 12 5.85 12.60 -15.96
N ALA A 13 6.43 12.60 -17.16
CA ALA A 13 7.83 12.97 -17.39
C ALA A 13 7.93 13.96 -18.55
N VAL A 14 8.97 14.80 -18.51
CA VAL A 14 9.34 15.66 -19.63
C VAL A 14 10.73 15.24 -20.10
N VAL A 15 10.79 14.80 -21.33
CA VAL A 15 12.03 14.34 -21.97
C VAL A 15 12.47 15.38 -23.01
N LYS A 16 13.70 15.86 -22.90
CA LYS A 16 14.28 16.77 -23.88
C LYS A 16 14.62 16.01 -25.15
N ALA A 17 14.16 16.53 -26.27
CA ALA A 17 14.41 15.96 -27.60
C ALA A 17 14.75 17.10 -28.58
N ASP A 18 16.02 17.48 -28.61
CA ASP A 18 16.46 18.63 -29.42
C ASP A 18 16.53 18.27 -30.92
N ASP A 19 16.65 16.99 -31.28
CA ASP A 19 16.67 16.49 -32.66
C ASP A 19 15.25 16.04 -33.08
N PRO A 20 14.71 16.51 -34.20
CA PRO A 20 13.46 16.03 -34.77
C PRO A 20 13.39 14.50 -34.99
N LYS A 21 14.51 13.87 -35.32
CA LYS A 21 14.60 12.41 -35.47
C LYS A 21 14.36 11.70 -34.12
N MET A 22 14.97 12.21 -33.05
CA MET A 22 14.76 11.69 -31.71
C MET A 22 13.29 11.83 -31.27
N TYR A 23 12.66 12.95 -31.63
CA TYR A 23 11.25 13.19 -31.36
C TYR A 23 10.33 12.15 -32.00
N GLU A 24 10.53 11.85 -33.29
CA GLU A 24 9.74 10.83 -33.99
C GLU A 24 10.05 9.42 -33.48
N LEU A 25 11.30 9.11 -33.15
CA LEU A 25 11.70 7.82 -32.57
C LEU A 25 11.01 7.56 -31.23
N ILE A 26 10.95 8.53 -30.32
CA ILE A 26 10.26 8.39 -29.04
C ILE A 26 8.76 8.15 -29.25
N LYS A 27 8.14 8.80 -30.23
CA LYS A 27 6.72 8.58 -30.56
C LYS A 27 6.48 7.17 -31.11
N GLU A 28 7.37 6.67 -31.96
CA GLU A 28 7.33 5.31 -32.49
C GLU A 28 7.45 4.29 -31.35
N HIS A 29 8.45 4.44 -30.47
CA HIS A 29 8.61 3.60 -29.28
C HIS A 29 7.34 3.63 -28.40
N ALA A 30 6.74 4.81 -28.21
CA ALA A 30 5.50 4.94 -27.44
C ALA A 30 4.31 4.24 -28.11
N ALA A 31 4.22 4.27 -29.44
CA ALA A 31 3.18 3.57 -30.19
C ALA A 31 3.34 2.04 -30.04
N ASN A 32 4.57 1.54 -30.22
CA ASN A 32 4.89 0.13 -30.05
C ASN A 32 4.63 -0.34 -28.62
N PHE A 33 5.05 0.43 -27.60
CA PHE A 33 4.81 0.12 -26.20
C PHE A 33 3.30 0.00 -25.89
N ARG A 34 2.48 0.92 -26.40
CA ARG A 34 1.01 0.80 -26.23
C ARG A 34 0.43 -0.44 -26.91
N ALA A 35 0.93 -0.76 -28.12
CA ALA A 35 0.46 -1.94 -28.85
C ALA A 35 0.84 -3.25 -28.15
N GLU A 36 2.05 -3.32 -27.57
CA GLU A 36 2.56 -4.49 -26.87
C GLU A 36 1.90 -4.71 -25.50
N THR A 37 1.65 -3.63 -24.75
CA THR A 37 1.26 -3.72 -23.32
C THR A 37 -0.20 -3.41 -23.05
N GLY A 38 -0.85 -2.67 -23.95
CA GLY A 38 -2.20 -2.13 -23.72
C GLY A 38 -2.24 -0.96 -22.71
N TYR A 39 -1.09 -0.55 -22.15
CA TYR A 39 -1.06 0.55 -21.17
C TYR A 39 -1.32 1.90 -21.83
N LYS A 40 -1.95 2.79 -21.07
CA LYS A 40 -2.22 4.15 -21.51
C LYS A 40 -0.98 5.04 -21.35
N LEU A 41 -0.42 5.45 -22.46
CA LEU A 41 0.71 6.38 -22.54
C LEU A 41 0.40 7.46 -23.59
N HIS A 42 0.41 8.72 -23.17
CA HIS A 42 0.20 9.87 -24.04
C HIS A 42 1.52 10.60 -24.24
N VAL A 43 1.75 11.02 -25.49
CA VAL A 43 2.96 11.77 -25.88
C VAL A 43 2.53 13.09 -26.48
N LYS A 44 2.98 14.20 -25.89
CA LYS A 44 2.66 15.55 -26.37
C LYS A 44 3.93 16.37 -26.55
N GLY A 45 4.04 17.05 -27.69
CA GLY A 45 5.13 18.00 -27.93
C GLY A 45 4.98 19.27 -27.08
N VAL A 46 6.06 19.69 -26.41
CA VAL A 46 6.11 20.93 -25.63
C VAL A 46 7.44 21.62 -25.94
N GLY A 47 7.42 22.52 -26.94
CA GLY A 47 8.65 23.17 -27.42
C GLY A 47 9.65 22.15 -27.98
N LYS A 48 10.88 22.13 -27.42
CA LYS A 48 11.94 21.17 -27.74
C LYS A 48 11.92 19.92 -26.87
N SER A 49 10.78 19.61 -26.25
CA SER A 49 10.62 18.48 -25.33
C SER A 49 9.35 17.70 -25.64
N LEU A 50 9.32 16.46 -25.17
CA LEU A 50 8.13 15.60 -25.16
C LEU A 50 7.65 15.44 -23.73
N GLU A 51 6.39 15.76 -23.51
CA GLU A 51 5.68 15.39 -22.30
C GLU A 51 5.09 13.99 -22.47
N LEU A 52 5.47 13.09 -21.58
CA LEU A 52 5.00 11.73 -21.48
C LEU A 52 4.07 11.65 -20.29
N THR A 53 2.86 11.16 -20.47
CA THR A 53 1.88 10.98 -19.40
C THR A 53 1.33 9.58 -19.46
N THR A 54 1.35 8.87 -18.33
CA THR A 54 0.76 7.55 -18.17
C THR A 54 -0.46 7.62 -17.26
N GLU A 55 -1.44 6.75 -17.54
CA GLU A 55 -2.63 6.58 -16.72
C GLU A 55 -2.67 5.15 -16.19
N GLY A 56 -2.91 5.04 -14.89
CA GLY A 56 -3.12 3.81 -14.17
C GLY A 56 -4.51 3.75 -13.55
N ILE A 57 -4.64 2.98 -12.47
CA ILE A 57 -5.86 2.83 -11.69
C ILE A 57 -5.50 3.10 -10.24
N SER A 58 -6.19 4.07 -9.62
CA SER A 58 -5.98 4.39 -8.21
C SER A 58 -6.52 3.28 -7.31
N ALA A 59 -5.77 2.98 -6.25
CA ALA A 59 -6.19 2.10 -5.18
C ALA A 59 -5.52 2.53 -3.87
N HIS A 60 -6.01 2.02 -2.76
CA HIS A 60 -5.36 2.25 -1.47
C HIS A 60 -4.04 1.47 -1.39
N GLY A 61 -3.00 2.05 -0.77
CA GLY A 61 -1.69 1.40 -0.65
C GLY A 61 -1.66 0.12 0.20
N ALA A 62 -2.76 -0.22 0.88
CA ALA A 62 -2.92 -1.49 1.59
C ALA A 62 -3.46 -2.61 0.69
N THR A 63 -4.04 -2.27 -0.44
CA THR A 63 -4.60 -3.19 -1.44
C THR A 63 -4.11 -2.78 -2.83
N PRO A 64 -2.78 -2.74 -3.05
CA PRO A 64 -2.20 -2.21 -4.29
C PRO A 64 -2.57 -3.06 -5.52
N GLU A 65 -2.95 -4.32 -5.33
CA GLU A 65 -3.43 -5.24 -6.37
C GLU A 65 -4.76 -4.81 -7.00
N ALA A 66 -5.54 -3.99 -6.31
CA ALA A 66 -6.77 -3.40 -6.87
C ALA A 66 -6.50 -2.23 -7.81
N GLY A 67 -5.25 -1.78 -7.90
CA GLY A 67 -4.81 -0.66 -8.72
C GLY A 67 -3.85 -1.04 -9.84
N LEU A 68 -3.44 -0.01 -10.61
CA LEU A 68 -2.38 -0.10 -11.59
C LEU A 68 -1.49 1.14 -11.48
N ASN A 69 -0.23 0.96 -11.11
CA ASN A 69 0.68 2.05 -10.80
C ASN A 69 1.16 2.77 -12.07
N ALA A 70 0.72 4.02 -12.26
CA ALA A 70 1.13 4.83 -13.41
C ALA A 70 2.64 5.17 -13.42
N ILE A 71 3.30 5.23 -12.24
CA ILE A 71 4.76 5.41 -12.19
C ILE A 71 5.44 4.20 -12.79
N SER A 72 5.01 2.98 -12.45
CA SER A 72 5.59 1.74 -12.99
C SER A 72 5.39 1.64 -14.52
N ILE A 73 4.23 2.05 -15.03
CA ILE A 73 4.00 2.13 -16.48
C ILE A 73 5.00 3.12 -17.13
N LEU A 74 5.16 4.31 -16.53
CA LEU A 74 6.07 5.32 -17.06
C LEU A 74 7.51 4.83 -17.04
N MET A 75 7.98 4.24 -15.94
CA MET A 75 9.34 3.74 -15.80
C MET A 75 9.61 2.56 -16.75
N ALA A 76 8.65 1.67 -16.96
CA ALA A 76 8.75 0.60 -17.95
C ALA A 76 8.93 1.14 -19.37
N PHE A 77 8.22 2.23 -19.71
CA PHE A 77 8.43 2.91 -21.00
C PHE A 77 9.78 3.62 -21.08
N LEU A 78 10.17 4.37 -20.04
CA LEU A 78 11.45 5.07 -20.00
C LEU A 78 12.63 4.11 -20.12
N GLY A 79 12.53 2.88 -19.62
CA GLY A 79 13.51 1.82 -19.81
C GLY A 79 13.66 1.31 -21.25
N LYS A 80 12.78 1.70 -22.18
CA LYS A 80 12.94 1.46 -23.63
C LYS A 80 13.76 2.55 -24.34
N LEU A 81 14.07 3.63 -23.61
CA LEU A 81 14.83 4.76 -24.10
C LEU A 81 16.25 4.73 -23.51
N ASN A 82 17.20 5.36 -24.20
CA ASN A 82 18.56 5.53 -23.71
C ASN A 82 18.83 7.04 -23.53
N PHE A 83 19.07 7.45 -22.30
CA PHE A 83 19.32 8.84 -21.95
C PHE A 83 20.80 9.15 -21.95
N ALA A 84 21.17 10.41 -22.21
CA ALA A 84 22.57 10.86 -22.20
C ALA A 84 23.20 10.89 -20.80
N SER A 85 22.38 10.82 -19.74
CA SER A 85 22.82 10.75 -18.35
C SER A 85 22.82 9.30 -17.87
N ASP A 86 23.98 8.79 -17.50
CA ASP A 86 24.14 7.44 -16.96
C ASP A 86 23.39 7.28 -15.65
N ASP A 87 23.38 8.29 -14.78
CA ASP A 87 22.63 8.26 -13.51
C ASP A 87 21.12 8.08 -13.73
N VAL A 88 20.58 8.70 -14.79
CA VAL A 88 19.16 8.55 -15.15
C VAL A 88 18.88 7.12 -15.63
N ASN A 89 19.75 6.57 -16.47
CA ASN A 89 19.60 5.19 -16.95
C ASN A 89 19.71 4.21 -15.78
N VAL A 90 20.70 4.37 -14.91
CA VAL A 90 20.91 3.54 -13.72
C VAL A 90 19.68 3.57 -12.80
N PHE A 91 19.09 4.75 -12.56
CA PHE A 91 17.88 4.86 -11.74
C PHE A 91 16.66 4.19 -12.38
N ILE A 92 16.48 4.34 -13.70
CA ILE A 92 15.38 3.68 -14.44
C ILE A 92 15.54 2.16 -14.39
N ASP A 93 16.75 1.66 -14.60
CA ASP A 93 17.06 0.23 -14.54
C ASP A 93 16.83 -0.32 -13.13
N PHE A 94 17.31 0.39 -12.10
CA PHE A 94 17.04 0.06 -10.70
C PHE A 94 15.54 -0.04 -10.44
N TYR A 95 14.77 0.97 -10.83
CA TYR A 95 13.33 0.96 -10.61
C TYR A 95 12.66 -0.24 -11.29
N ASN A 96 12.96 -0.47 -12.56
CA ASN A 96 12.34 -1.55 -13.33
C ASN A 96 12.75 -2.94 -12.85
N GLN A 97 13.97 -3.11 -12.34
CA GLN A 97 14.48 -4.38 -11.85
C GLN A 97 13.98 -4.71 -10.45
N TYR A 98 13.94 -3.73 -9.53
CA TYR A 98 13.72 -3.99 -8.11
C TYR A 98 12.35 -3.53 -7.60
N ILE A 99 11.64 -2.68 -8.32
CA ILE A 99 10.34 -2.15 -7.96
C ILE A 99 9.30 -2.54 -9.01
N GLY A 100 9.39 -1.98 -10.21
CA GLY A 100 8.55 -2.32 -11.35
C GLY A 100 7.06 -2.42 -11.00
N PHE A 101 6.51 -3.61 -11.15
CA PHE A 101 5.15 -3.97 -10.77
C PHE A 101 5.08 -4.92 -9.57
N ASP A 102 6.20 -5.07 -8.83
CA ASP A 102 6.21 -5.85 -7.59
C ASP A 102 5.43 -5.12 -6.50
N LEU A 103 4.40 -5.77 -6.00
CA LEU A 103 3.50 -5.23 -4.97
C LEU A 103 3.87 -5.66 -3.54
N ASN A 104 4.83 -6.58 -3.41
CA ASN A 104 5.18 -7.22 -2.15
C ASN A 104 6.63 -7.01 -1.71
N GLY A 105 7.44 -6.30 -2.52
CA GLY A 105 8.85 -6.02 -2.23
C GLY A 105 9.76 -7.24 -2.34
N GLU A 106 9.34 -8.26 -3.07
CA GLU A 106 10.11 -9.50 -3.27
C GLU A 106 11.43 -9.20 -4.00
N GLN A 107 11.38 -8.35 -5.04
CA GLN A 107 12.57 -7.96 -5.80
C GLN A 107 13.53 -7.07 -4.99
N MET A 108 13.01 -6.30 -4.04
CA MET A 108 13.81 -5.50 -3.10
C MET A 108 14.39 -6.34 -1.95
N GLY A 109 14.02 -7.62 -1.85
CA GLY A 109 14.46 -8.53 -0.81
C GLY A 109 13.66 -8.45 0.51
N CYS A 110 12.61 -7.63 0.55
CA CYS A 110 11.79 -7.44 1.76
C CYS A 110 10.40 -8.09 1.68
N GLY A 111 10.24 -9.13 0.85
CA GLY A 111 8.99 -9.89 0.69
C GLY A 111 8.63 -10.70 1.93
N LEU A 112 8.33 -10.02 3.04
CA LEU A 112 7.94 -10.63 4.32
C LEU A 112 6.48 -11.08 4.29
N GLU A 113 6.19 -12.17 5.00
CA GLU A 113 4.83 -12.72 5.11
C GLU A 113 4.62 -13.35 6.48
N ASP A 114 3.40 -13.27 7.02
CA ASP A 114 2.96 -14.03 8.18
C ASP A 114 1.54 -14.60 7.99
N GLU A 115 1.18 -15.55 8.84
CA GLU A 115 -0.13 -16.21 8.78
C GLU A 115 -1.26 -15.25 9.22
N ALA A 116 -0.98 -14.30 10.10
CA ALA A 116 -1.99 -13.43 10.72
C ALA A 116 -2.42 -12.28 9.80
N SER A 117 -1.49 -11.72 9.02
CA SER A 117 -1.74 -10.52 8.19
C SER A 117 -1.34 -10.67 6.73
N GLY A 118 -0.76 -11.81 6.33
CA GLY A 118 -0.37 -12.11 4.96
C GLY A 118 0.92 -11.39 4.55
N LYS A 119 1.02 -11.07 3.27
CA LYS A 119 2.22 -10.50 2.65
C LYS A 119 2.39 -9.00 2.93
N LEU A 120 3.64 -8.59 3.02
CA LEU A 120 4.00 -7.17 2.96
C LEU A 120 3.42 -6.50 1.70
N THR A 121 2.94 -5.27 1.81
CA THR A 121 2.60 -4.44 0.64
C THR A 121 3.64 -3.36 0.42
N PHE A 122 4.03 -3.18 -0.85
CA PHE A 122 5.09 -2.26 -1.30
C PHE A 122 4.55 -1.35 -2.40
N ASN A 123 4.22 -0.10 -2.08
CA ASN A 123 3.65 0.85 -3.02
C ASN A 123 4.59 2.02 -3.30
N ALA A 124 5.11 2.11 -4.52
CA ALA A 124 5.79 3.29 -5.02
C ALA A 124 4.77 4.41 -5.28
N GLY A 125 4.46 5.18 -4.23
CA GLY A 125 3.36 6.14 -4.25
C GLY A 125 3.69 7.49 -4.88
N MET A 126 4.94 7.94 -4.80
CA MET A 126 5.37 9.24 -5.34
C MET A 126 6.77 9.17 -5.92
N ILE A 127 6.98 9.88 -7.03
CA ILE A 127 8.31 10.13 -7.60
C ILE A 127 8.44 11.61 -7.96
N LYS A 128 9.57 12.20 -7.66
CA LYS A 128 9.91 13.57 -8.03
C LYS A 128 11.35 13.65 -8.50
N LEU A 129 11.56 14.30 -9.63
CA LEU A 129 12.88 14.75 -10.07
C LEU A 129 12.99 16.25 -9.80
N GLU A 130 13.84 16.63 -8.86
CA GLU A 130 14.08 18.02 -8.48
C GLU A 130 15.58 18.35 -8.67
N LYS A 131 15.84 19.37 -9.47
CA LYS A 131 17.22 19.80 -9.80
C LYS A 131 18.05 18.63 -10.37
N GLN A 132 18.87 17.99 -9.56
CA GLN A 132 19.78 16.90 -9.95
C GLN A 132 19.55 15.63 -9.11
N ALA A 133 18.46 15.54 -8.40
CA ALA A 133 18.14 14.40 -7.54
C ALA A 133 16.75 13.84 -7.85
N VAL A 134 16.63 12.52 -7.82
CA VAL A 134 15.36 11.81 -7.87
C VAL A 134 15.00 11.37 -6.46
N ALA A 135 13.81 11.70 -6.02
CA ALA A 135 13.22 11.21 -4.77
C ALA A 135 12.07 10.27 -5.09
N LEU A 136 12.17 9.02 -4.65
CA LEU A 136 11.11 8.02 -4.69
C LEU A 136 10.56 7.82 -3.28
N THR A 137 9.26 7.97 -3.10
CA THR A 137 8.59 7.70 -1.83
C THR A 137 7.79 6.42 -1.94
N VAL A 138 8.10 5.48 -1.06
CA VAL A 138 7.46 4.18 -0.98
C VAL A 138 6.67 4.06 0.33
N ASN A 139 5.44 3.60 0.25
CA ASN A 139 4.65 3.19 1.40
C ASN A 139 4.74 1.67 1.55
N VAL A 140 5.30 1.24 2.67
CA VAL A 140 5.45 -0.18 3.01
C VAL A 140 4.52 -0.48 4.18
N ARG A 141 3.80 -1.59 4.10
CA ARG A 141 3.04 -2.17 5.20
C ARG A 141 3.54 -3.59 5.40
N TYR A 142 4.24 -3.79 6.47
CA TYR A 142 4.85 -5.07 6.81
C TYR A 142 3.93 -5.90 7.72
N PRO A 143 4.09 -7.24 7.71
CA PRO A 143 3.29 -8.14 8.52
C PRO A 143 3.36 -7.83 10.02
N VAL A 144 2.29 -8.13 10.76
CA VAL A 144 2.14 -7.74 12.17
C VAL A 144 3.16 -8.40 13.12
N THR A 145 3.75 -9.51 12.72
CA THR A 145 4.82 -10.19 13.47
C THR A 145 6.22 -9.72 13.08
N CYS A 146 6.33 -8.81 12.10
CA CYS A 146 7.59 -8.26 11.61
C CYS A 146 7.83 -6.85 12.14
N THR A 147 9.04 -6.35 11.96
CA THR A 147 9.46 -5.00 12.36
C THR A 147 9.88 -4.16 11.16
N SER A 148 9.83 -2.84 11.32
CA SER A 148 10.37 -1.93 10.29
C SER A 148 11.87 -2.13 10.06
N ASP A 149 12.62 -2.49 11.10
CA ASP A 149 14.07 -2.72 10.98
C ASP A 149 14.36 -3.92 10.06
N GLN A 150 13.60 -5.01 10.14
CA GLN A 150 13.72 -6.13 9.21
C GLN A 150 13.53 -5.70 7.74
N VAL A 151 12.55 -4.81 7.49
CA VAL A 151 12.35 -4.26 6.14
C VAL A 151 13.57 -3.45 5.68
N TYR A 152 14.07 -2.54 6.55
CA TYR A 152 15.22 -1.71 6.21
C TYR A 152 16.49 -2.53 6.01
N GLU A 153 16.76 -3.51 6.85
CA GLU A 153 17.91 -4.42 6.71
C GLU A 153 17.87 -5.21 5.42
N ALA A 154 16.67 -5.64 4.99
CA ALA A 154 16.49 -6.38 3.75
C ALA A 154 16.73 -5.53 2.49
N ILE A 155 16.30 -4.27 2.47
CA ILE A 155 16.46 -3.39 1.29
C ILE A 155 17.86 -2.74 1.18
N LEU A 156 18.57 -2.57 2.30
CA LEU A 156 19.88 -1.89 2.32
C LEU A 156 20.91 -2.46 1.35
N PRO A 157 21.07 -3.80 1.19
CA PRO A 157 22.05 -4.33 0.24
C PRO A 157 21.78 -3.92 -1.22
N VAL A 158 20.51 -3.77 -1.59
CA VAL A 158 20.09 -3.31 -2.93
C VAL A 158 20.40 -1.82 -3.07
N ILE A 159 19.97 -1.00 -2.11
CA ILE A 159 20.18 0.46 -2.10
C ILE A 159 21.69 0.81 -2.18
N ASN A 160 22.50 0.15 -1.36
CA ASN A 160 23.96 0.40 -1.30
C ASN A 160 24.67 0.02 -2.61
N ARG A 161 24.18 -1.00 -3.33
CA ARG A 161 24.76 -1.40 -4.63
C ARG A 161 24.67 -0.29 -5.67
N TYR A 162 23.64 0.55 -5.58
CA TYR A 162 23.38 1.64 -6.52
C TYR A 162 23.79 3.01 -6.00
N ASP A 163 24.50 3.07 -4.87
CA ASP A 163 24.95 4.31 -4.22
C ASP A 163 23.80 5.30 -3.97
N MET A 164 22.62 4.75 -3.61
CA MET A 164 21.43 5.54 -3.34
C MET A 164 21.28 5.84 -1.85
N GLY A 165 20.80 7.04 -1.54
CA GLY A 165 20.46 7.41 -0.16
C GLY A 165 19.13 6.81 0.27
N LEU A 166 19.05 6.31 1.51
CA LEU A 166 17.82 5.83 2.14
C LEU A 166 17.43 6.76 3.30
N ILE A 167 16.22 7.31 3.23
CA ILE A 167 15.64 8.12 4.28
C ILE A 167 14.52 7.30 4.93
N ARG A 168 14.68 6.99 6.21
CA ARG A 168 13.62 6.32 6.98
C ARG A 168 12.45 7.27 7.19
N GLY A 169 11.25 6.84 6.79
CA GLY A 169 10.02 7.57 6.94
C GLY A 169 9.41 7.41 8.33
N MET A 170 8.18 7.93 8.49
CA MET A 170 7.39 7.71 9.70
C MET A 170 7.02 6.22 9.78
N ASN A 171 7.41 5.56 10.87
CA ASN A 171 6.95 4.22 11.20
C ASN A 171 5.73 4.28 12.13
N ARG A 172 4.77 3.41 11.89
CA ARG A 172 3.64 3.15 12.77
C ARG A 172 3.56 1.66 13.01
N GLU A 173 3.92 1.26 14.22
CA GLU A 173 3.85 -0.15 14.63
C GLU A 173 2.47 -0.74 14.37
N PRO A 174 2.37 -1.98 13.88
CA PRO A 174 1.08 -2.67 13.76
C PRO A 174 0.43 -2.84 15.13
N ILE A 175 -0.90 -2.92 15.15
CA ILE A 175 -1.65 -3.37 16.32
C ILE A 175 -1.98 -4.84 16.06
N PHE A 176 -1.50 -5.70 16.91
CA PHE A 176 -1.80 -7.12 16.88
C PHE A 176 -2.06 -7.61 18.30
N MET A 177 -3.15 -8.34 18.47
CA MET A 177 -3.46 -9.07 19.69
C MET A 177 -3.75 -10.51 19.30
N ASP A 178 -3.16 -11.45 20.02
CA ASP A 178 -3.34 -12.86 19.77
C ASP A 178 -4.83 -13.21 19.72
N PRO A 179 -5.32 -13.80 18.62
CA PRO A 179 -6.70 -14.26 18.53
C PRO A 179 -7.11 -15.21 19.66
N ALA A 180 -6.18 -15.95 20.25
CA ALA A 180 -6.45 -16.82 21.39
C ALA A 180 -6.53 -16.10 22.73
N SER A 181 -6.19 -14.79 22.79
CA SER A 181 -6.25 -14.03 24.03
C SER A 181 -7.68 -13.95 24.60
N PRO A 182 -7.84 -13.94 25.92
CA PRO A 182 -9.15 -13.87 26.56
C PRO A 182 -10.03 -12.72 26.08
N MET A 183 -9.41 -11.56 25.84
CA MET A 183 -10.10 -10.40 25.32
C MET A 183 -10.70 -10.65 23.92
N ILE A 184 -9.89 -11.15 22.99
CA ILE A 184 -10.36 -11.44 21.62
C ILE A 184 -11.43 -12.54 21.63
N GLN A 185 -11.23 -13.60 22.40
CA GLN A 185 -12.23 -14.68 22.52
C GLN A 185 -13.55 -14.16 23.06
N THR A 186 -13.53 -13.31 24.10
CA THR A 186 -14.76 -12.69 24.64
C THR A 186 -15.48 -11.86 23.60
N LEU A 187 -14.75 -11.04 22.83
CA LEU A 187 -15.34 -10.23 21.75
C LEU A 187 -15.97 -11.10 20.64
N VAL A 188 -15.27 -12.17 20.24
CA VAL A 188 -15.76 -13.14 19.25
C VAL A 188 -17.00 -13.86 19.76
N ASP A 189 -17.04 -14.30 21.02
CA ASP A 189 -18.19 -14.99 21.59
C ASP A 189 -19.42 -14.09 21.70
N VAL A 190 -19.22 -12.82 22.07
CA VAL A 190 -20.30 -11.82 22.08
C VAL A 190 -20.81 -11.57 20.66
N TYR A 191 -19.91 -11.43 19.67
CA TYR A 191 -20.31 -11.28 18.28
C TYR A 191 -21.16 -12.47 17.80
N ARG A 192 -20.70 -13.70 18.02
CA ARG A 192 -21.40 -14.93 17.65
C ARG A 192 -22.79 -15.05 18.29
N LYS A 193 -22.90 -14.67 19.55
CA LYS A 193 -24.16 -14.68 20.32
C LYS A 193 -25.26 -13.85 19.65
N TYR A 194 -24.92 -12.69 19.11
CA TYR A 194 -25.91 -11.76 18.53
C TYR A 194 -26.09 -11.89 17.02
N THR A 195 -25.11 -12.47 16.33
CA THR A 195 -25.17 -12.63 14.87
C THR A 195 -25.52 -14.04 14.43
N GLY A 196 -25.22 -15.05 15.25
CA GLY A 196 -25.30 -16.46 14.86
C GLY A 196 -24.18 -16.87 13.87
N ASP A 197 -23.27 -15.99 13.55
CA ASP A 197 -22.16 -16.26 12.64
C ASP A 197 -21.02 -16.95 13.38
N MET A 198 -20.84 -18.23 13.13
CA MET A 198 -19.82 -19.06 13.77
C MET A 198 -18.53 -19.17 12.94
N GLU A 199 -18.55 -18.71 11.70
CA GLU A 199 -17.47 -18.92 10.72
C GLU A 199 -16.49 -17.73 10.66
N THR A 200 -17.00 -16.51 10.82
CA THR A 200 -16.16 -15.30 10.72
C THR A 200 -15.17 -15.26 11.88
N LYS A 201 -13.88 -15.11 11.50
CA LYS A 201 -12.76 -14.96 12.43
C LYS A 201 -12.39 -13.49 12.62
N SER A 202 -11.70 -13.20 13.71
CA SER A 202 -11.00 -11.91 13.85
C SER A 202 -10.04 -11.71 12.68
N MET A 203 -9.93 -10.49 12.18
CA MET A 203 -9.11 -10.16 11.01
C MET A 203 -8.14 -9.02 11.31
N VAL A 204 -7.05 -8.97 10.56
CA VAL A 204 -6.14 -7.82 10.51
C VAL A 204 -6.52 -6.97 9.31
N ILE A 205 -6.58 -5.66 9.49
CA ILE A 205 -6.87 -4.70 8.42
C ILE A 205 -5.69 -3.77 8.20
N GLY A 206 -5.47 -3.38 6.95
CA GLY A 206 -4.39 -2.45 6.58
C GLY A 206 -4.65 -1.00 6.99
N GLY A 207 -5.82 -0.66 7.54
CA GLY A 207 -6.22 0.68 7.96
C GLY A 207 -5.72 1.07 9.35
N GLY A 208 -5.68 2.37 9.64
CA GLY A 208 -5.44 2.89 10.98
C GLY A 208 -6.76 3.16 11.69
N THR A 209 -6.83 2.83 13.01
CA THR A 209 -8.00 3.07 13.86
C THR A 209 -7.61 3.82 15.14
N TYR A 210 -8.59 4.26 15.92
CA TYR A 210 -8.38 4.85 17.24
C TYR A 210 -7.72 3.89 18.25
N ALA A 211 -7.71 2.57 17.97
CA ALA A 211 -7.01 1.59 18.78
C ALA A 211 -5.50 1.90 18.94
N ARG A 212 -4.92 2.71 18.02
CA ARG A 212 -3.53 3.19 18.15
C ARG A 212 -3.29 4.19 19.29
N SER A 213 -4.35 4.71 19.91
CA SER A 213 -4.25 5.76 20.92
C SER A 213 -3.92 5.24 22.31
N ALA A 214 -4.02 3.92 22.54
CA ALA A 214 -3.74 3.31 23.84
C ALA A 214 -3.14 1.91 23.68
N ARG A 215 -2.58 1.37 24.77
CA ARG A 215 -2.11 -0.02 24.83
C ARG A 215 -3.26 -0.97 25.11
N ASN A 216 -3.15 -2.21 24.63
CA ASN A 216 -4.14 -3.28 24.85
C ASN A 216 -5.55 -2.88 24.33
N VAL A 217 -5.59 -2.23 23.19
CA VAL A 217 -6.82 -1.82 22.53
C VAL A 217 -6.87 -2.39 21.13
N VAL A 218 -8.02 -2.91 20.73
CA VAL A 218 -8.31 -3.38 19.38
C VAL A 218 -9.52 -2.66 18.82
N ALA A 219 -9.63 -2.61 17.51
CA ALA A 219 -10.86 -2.16 16.86
C ALA A 219 -11.87 -3.32 16.89
N PHE A 220 -13.12 -3.00 17.20
CA PHE A 220 -14.19 -3.97 17.25
C PHE A 220 -15.48 -3.40 16.64
N GLY A 221 -15.92 -4.00 15.57
CA GLY A 221 -17.20 -3.70 14.93
C GLY A 221 -17.14 -2.63 13.82
N GLY A 222 -18.33 -2.18 13.45
CA GLY A 222 -18.60 -1.20 12.39
C GLY A 222 -19.14 -1.81 11.11
N ALA A 223 -18.66 -2.96 10.68
CA ALA A 223 -19.15 -3.68 9.50
C ALA A 223 -19.43 -5.15 9.83
N PHE A 224 -20.35 -5.75 9.11
CA PHE A 224 -20.68 -7.17 9.21
C PHE A 224 -20.37 -7.86 7.87
N PRO A 225 -20.06 -9.16 7.88
CA PRO A 225 -19.87 -9.92 6.65
C PRO A 225 -21.09 -9.79 5.73
N GLY A 226 -20.86 -9.49 4.45
CA GLY A 226 -21.90 -9.30 3.46
C GLY A 226 -22.53 -7.91 3.41
N ASP A 227 -22.16 -7.00 4.31
CA ASP A 227 -22.52 -5.59 4.19
C ASP A 227 -21.74 -4.93 3.03
N GLU A 228 -22.36 -3.92 2.40
CA GLU A 228 -21.71 -3.09 1.41
C GLU A 228 -20.59 -2.27 2.07
N ASP A 229 -19.38 -2.29 1.50
CA ASP A 229 -18.28 -1.46 1.98
C ASP A 229 -18.46 -0.01 1.52
N LEU A 230 -19.00 0.80 2.41
CA LEU A 230 -19.25 2.23 2.19
C LEU A 230 -18.30 3.12 2.99
N MET A 231 -17.28 2.57 3.63
CA MET A 231 -16.33 3.37 4.42
C MET A 231 -15.66 4.44 3.56
N HIS A 232 -15.74 5.69 4.01
CA HIS A 232 -15.21 6.85 3.31
C HIS A 232 -15.84 7.11 1.93
N GLN A 233 -16.98 6.50 1.63
CA GLN A 233 -17.70 6.70 0.38
C GLN A 233 -18.77 7.79 0.54
N LYS A 234 -19.17 8.37 -0.60
CA LYS A 234 -20.33 9.24 -0.65
C LYS A 234 -21.57 8.46 -0.23
N ASP A 235 -22.42 9.09 0.58
CA ASP A 235 -23.65 8.49 1.10
C ASP A 235 -23.39 7.28 2.02
N GLU A 236 -22.28 7.28 2.76
CA GLU A 236 -21.98 6.30 3.80
C GLU A 236 -23.17 6.18 4.76
N ARG A 237 -23.64 4.95 4.97
CA ARG A 237 -24.85 4.67 5.73
C ARG A 237 -24.77 3.35 6.48
N LEU A 238 -25.58 3.23 7.52
CA LEU A 238 -25.75 2.02 8.29
C LEU A 238 -27.25 1.74 8.45
N SER A 239 -27.68 0.48 8.29
CA SER A 239 -29.09 0.13 8.54
C SER A 239 -29.42 0.19 10.03
N LEU A 240 -30.68 0.49 10.36
CA LEU A 240 -31.15 0.52 11.75
C LEU A 240 -30.99 -0.85 12.44
N ASP A 241 -31.22 -1.94 11.73
CA ASP A 241 -31.05 -3.29 12.28
C ASP A 241 -29.60 -3.58 12.63
N ARG A 242 -28.65 -3.19 11.79
CA ARG A 242 -27.19 -3.30 12.06
C ARG A 242 -26.80 -2.42 13.24
N PHE A 243 -27.30 -1.18 13.30
CA PHE A 243 -27.05 -0.27 14.41
C PHE A 243 -27.54 -0.84 15.75
N LEU A 244 -28.76 -1.39 15.79
CA LEU A 244 -29.32 -2.00 16.99
C LEU A 244 -28.56 -3.28 17.40
N THR A 245 -28.15 -4.08 16.41
CA THR A 245 -27.33 -5.28 16.68
C THR A 245 -25.98 -4.90 17.25
N MET A 246 -25.29 -3.93 16.66
CA MET A 246 -24.03 -3.39 17.21
C MET A 246 -24.17 -2.87 18.62
N THR A 247 -25.26 -2.13 18.89
CA THR A 247 -25.52 -1.61 20.24
C THR A 247 -25.60 -2.72 21.28
N LYS A 248 -26.27 -3.83 20.95
CA LYS A 248 -26.37 -5.01 21.83
C LYS A 248 -25.01 -5.68 22.03
N ILE A 249 -24.25 -5.84 20.93
CA ILE A 249 -22.90 -6.42 20.94
C ILE A 249 -21.99 -5.58 21.84
N TYR A 250 -21.96 -4.25 21.67
CA TYR A 250 -21.10 -3.39 22.47
C TYR A 250 -21.50 -3.36 23.95
N ALA A 251 -22.78 -3.32 24.25
CA ALA A 251 -23.25 -3.35 25.63
C ALA A 251 -22.83 -4.64 26.35
N ASP A 252 -22.99 -5.80 25.69
CA ASP A 252 -22.58 -7.09 26.27
C ASP A 252 -21.03 -7.19 26.34
N ALA A 253 -20.31 -6.78 25.30
CA ALA A 253 -18.86 -6.76 25.32
C ALA A 253 -18.30 -5.92 26.47
N ILE A 254 -18.82 -4.72 26.69
CA ILE A 254 -18.43 -3.86 27.80
C ILE A 254 -18.74 -4.56 29.13
N TYR A 255 -19.91 -5.15 29.26
CA TYR A 255 -20.31 -5.87 30.47
C TYR A 255 -19.34 -7.01 30.77
N GLN A 256 -19.03 -7.87 29.79
CA GLN A 256 -18.13 -9.01 29.96
C GLN A 256 -16.70 -8.59 30.29
N LEU A 257 -16.17 -7.59 29.58
CA LEU A 257 -14.80 -7.11 29.75
C LEU A 257 -14.57 -6.32 31.05
N THR A 258 -15.63 -5.88 31.72
CA THR A 258 -15.56 -5.12 32.98
C THR A 258 -15.84 -5.97 34.23
N GLN A 259 -16.02 -7.27 34.09
CA GLN A 259 -16.15 -8.13 35.26
C GLN A 259 -14.83 -8.16 36.07
N LYS A 260 -14.96 -8.26 37.41
CA LYS A 260 -13.79 -8.21 38.30
C LYS A 260 -12.79 -9.34 38.07
N ASP A 261 -13.24 -10.46 37.53
CA ASP A 261 -12.45 -11.67 37.32
C ASP A 261 -11.88 -11.72 35.88
N PHE A 262 -12.12 -10.67 35.07
CA PHE A 262 -11.66 -10.67 33.69
C PHE A 262 -10.14 -10.41 33.61
N VAL A 263 -9.42 -11.27 32.90
CA VAL A 263 -7.99 -11.17 32.63
C VAL A 263 -7.78 -10.80 31.18
N LEU A 264 -7.09 -9.70 30.93
CA LEU A 264 -6.84 -9.17 29.56
C LEU A 264 -5.95 -10.08 28.71
N THR A 265 -4.95 -10.68 29.31
CA THR A 265 -3.98 -11.59 28.69
C THR A 265 -3.59 -12.68 29.68
N GLU A 266 -3.15 -13.84 29.19
CA GLU A 266 -2.58 -14.88 30.05
C GLU A 266 -1.17 -14.52 30.60
N GLU A 267 -0.57 -13.44 30.13
CA GLU A 267 0.72 -12.93 30.61
C GLU A 267 0.55 -12.10 31.89
N GLY A 268 0.30 -12.78 32.95
CA GLY A 268 0.39 -12.31 34.33
C GLY A 268 1.36 -13.18 35.11
N LYS A 269 2.49 -13.57 34.48
CA LYS A 269 3.59 -14.25 35.19
C LYS A 269 4.93 -13.65 34.78
#